data_44ee088cd4b84d0f467ae797cfacc4db
#
_entry.id   44ee088cd4b84d0f467ae797cfacc4db
#
_cell.length_a   1.000
_cell.length_b   1.000
_cell.length_c   1.000
_cell.angle_alpha   90.00
_cell.angle_beta   90.00
_cell.angle_gamma   90.00
#
_symmetry.space_group_name_H-M   'P 1'
#
loop_
_entity.id
_entity.type
_entity.pdbx_description
1 polymer ?
#
loop_
_entity_poly.entity_id
_entity_poly.type
_entity_poly.pdbx_seq_one_letter_code
_entity_poly.pdbx_strand_id
1 'polypeptide(L)'
;ADKITITDVVSYKDLTPGKEYKLTGMLMNKATNDKLLIDGKEITAEATFTPKAPTGEVEMTFTFDARELTAETEVVVFETLYRDKLEFATHADITDGDQTVKILPLHGSISTIKVDAGDSQHRLSGAVFGIYRDVNGDGRYTEGIDTFVGNMREKGTGVYELDGLLYGKFLIHEKQAPSGFSQDKNYYSFEITRDGEKVQFEVKPGMNFPNSAFPKTGSSNHGVYAALLALAVSGLGLGCLLYTSDAADEARSVD
;
A
#
# COMPACT_ATOMS: atom_id res chain seq x y z
N ALA A 1 -12.11 4.31 -3.88
CA ALA A 1 -11.87 4.59 -2.46
C ALA A 1 -12.67 3.56 -1.68
N ASP A 2 -11.99 2.78 -0.86
CA ASP A 2 -12.62 1.69 -0.10
C ASP A 2 -13.29 2.30 1.14
N LYS A 3 -14.53 2.73 0.93
CA LYS A 3 -15.37 3.19 2.04
C LYS A 3 -15.91 1.98 2.78
N ILE A 4 -15.76 2.00 4.09
CA ILE A 4 -16.46 1.08 5.00
C ILE A 4 -17.85 1.64 5.24
N THR A 5 -18.83 0.75 5.23
CA THR A 5 -20.21 1.02 5.61
C THR A 5 -20.59 0.13 6.76
N ILE A 6 -20.99 0.75 7.88
CA ILE A 6 -21.57 0.08 9.04
C ILE A 6 -23.05 0.42 9.06
N THR A 7 -23.91 -0.59 9.04
CA THR A 7 -25.36 -0.43 9.21
C THR A 7 -25.72 -0.89 10.62
N ASP A 8 -26.36 -0.02 11.35
CA ASP A 8 -26.89 -0.25 12.67
C ASP A 8 -28.42 -0.30 12.61
N VAL A 9 -29.02 -1.30 13.24
CA VAL A 9 -30.48 -1.51 13.28
C VAL A 9 -30.96 -1.27 14.70
N VAL A 10 -31.54 -0.09 14.92
CA VAL A 10 -32.02 0.33 16.24
C VAL A 10 -33.46 -0.07 16.44
N SER A 11 -33.69 -0.93 17.41
CA SER A 11 -35.07 -1.32 17.83
C SER A 11 -35.66 -0.26 18.76
N TYR A 12 -36.87 0.14 18.53
CA TYR A 12 -37.60 1.08 19.39
C TYR A 12 -38.88 0.47 19.95
N LYS A 13 -39.30 0.97 21.12
CA LYS A 13 -40.57 0.66 21.77
C LYS A 13 -41.20 1.90 22.41
N ASP A 14 -42.52 1.84 22.59
CA ASP A 14 -43.33 2.89 23.26
C ASP A 14 -43.30 4.25 22.54
N LEU A 15 -42.98 4.28 21.25
CA LEU A 15 -43.06 5.49 20.46
C LEU A 15 -44.50 5.78 20.04
N THR A 16 -44.82 7.07 19.86
CA THR A 16 -46.14 7.49 19.40
C THR A 16 -46.23 7.40 17.88
N PRO A 17 -47.10 6.53 17.32
CA PRO A 17 -47.30 6.45 15.88
C PRO A 17 -47.69 7.79 15.25
N GLY A 18 -47.22 8.07 14.05
CA GLY A 18 -47.55 9.31 13.31
C GLY A 18 -46.82 10.54 13.80
N LYS A 19 -45.94 10.46 14.80
CA LYS A 19 -45.03 11.53 15.22
C LYS A 19 -43.66 11.34 14.60
N GLU A 20 -43.02 12.43 14.22
CA GLU A 20 -41.66 12.40 13.69
C GLU A 20 -40.64 12.33 14.82
N TYR A 21 -39.63 11.45 14.62
CA TYR A 21 -38.49 11.32 15.48
C TYR A 21 -37.20 11.45 14.66
N LYS A 22 -36.15 11.97 15.26
CA LYS A 22 -34.82 12.04 14.73
C LYS A 22 -33.89 11.18 15.60
N LEU A 23 -33.24 10.20 14.97
CA LEU A 23 -32.19 9.40 15.60
C LEU A 23 -30.84 9.92 15.09
N THR A 24 -29.91 10.15 16.02
CA THR A 24 -28.51 10.46 15.71
C THR A 24 -27.62 9.37 16.25
N GLY A 25 -26.62 8.99 15.50
CA GLY A 25 -25.63 8.00 15.90
C GLY A 25 -24.20 8.53 15.76
N MET A 26 -23.32 8.03 16.61
CA MET A 26 -21.89 8.36 16.60
C MET A 26 -21.07 7.12 16.89
N LEU A 27 -19.97 6.92 16.13
CA LEU A 27 -19.03 5.84 16.39
C LEU A 27 -18.02 6.26 17.48
N MET A 28 -17.90 5.41 18.49
CA MET A 28 -16.94 5.56 19.58
C MET A 28 -15.83 4.50 19.45
N ASN A 29 -14.59 4.88 19.68
CA ASN A 29 -13.50 3.93 19.80
C ASN A 29 -13.56 3.27 21.19
N LYS A 30 -13.79 1.97 21.22
CA LYS A 30 -13.97 1.19 22.46
C LYS A 30 -12.73 1.20 23.36
N ALA A 31 -11.54 1.19 22.76
CA ALA A 31 -10.27 1.13 23.51
C ALA A 31 -9.95 2.42 24.24
N THR A 32 -10.31 3.58 23.67
CA THR A 32 -10.00 4.90 24.24
C THR A 32 -11.19 5.56 24.94
N ASN A 33 -12.42 5.06 24.68
CA ASN A 33 -13.68 5.68 25.08
C ASN A 33 -13.85 7.10 24.55
N ASP A 34 -13.23 7.40 23.42
CA ASP A 34 -13.36 8.67 22.70
C ASP A 34 -14.13 8.46 21.38
N LYS A 35 -14.55 9.56 20.77
CA LYS A 35 -15.15 9.54 19.44
C LYS A 35 -14.17 9.00 18.42
N LEU A 36 -14.64 8.13 17.51
CA LEU A 36 -13.83 7.73 16.37
C LEU A 36 -13.65 8.93 15.42
N LEU A 37 -12.40 9.31 15.20
CA LEU A 37 -12.03 10.36 14.25
C LEU A 37 -11.35 9.76 13.03
N ILE A 38 -11.80 10.14 11.84
CA ILE A 38 -11.13 9.87 10.56
C ILE A 38 -10.87 11.22 9.89
N ASP A 39 -9.64 11.49 9.49
CA ASP A 39 -9.22 12.84 9.02
C ASP A 39 -9.61 13.96 10.01
N GLY A 40 -9.56 13.67 11.31
CA GLY A 40 -9.95 14.61 12.37
C GLY A 40 -11.46 14.89 12.47
N LYS A 41 -12.30 14.12 11.74
CA LYS A 41 -13.77 14.28 11.73
C LYS A 41 -14.44 13.13 12.45
N GLU A 42 -15.47 13.47 13.24
CA GLU A 42 -16.34 12.49 13.88
C GLU A 42 -17.14 11.70 12.82
N ILE A 43 -17.33 10.42 13.06
CA ILE A 43 -18.15 9.56 12.21
C ILE A 43 -19.54 9.48 12.81
N THR A 44 -20.48 10.13 12.15
CA THR A 44 -21.86 10.25 12.61
C THR A 44 -22.85 9.82 11.53
N ALA A 45 -24.05 9.42 11.96
CA ALA A 45 -25.18 9.15 11.08
C ALA A 45 -26.47 9.76 11.67
N GLU A 46 -27.45 10.00 10.84
CA GLU A 46 -28.76 10.49 11.24
C GLU A 46 -29.86 9.77 10.46
N ALA A 47 -30.96 9.48 11.12
CA ALA A 47 -32.18 9.00 10.51
C ALA A 47 -33.40 9.75 11.06
N THR A 48 -34.24 10.23 10.16
CA THR A 48 -35.55 10.83 10.54
C THR A 48 -36.64 9.88 10.11
N PHE A 49 -37.52 9.53 11.00
CA PHE A 49 -38.56 8.54 10.74
C PHE A 49 -39.87 8.86 11.48
N THR A 50 -40.98 8.31 10.96
CA THR A 50 -42.31 8.40 11.57
C THR A 50 -42.78 6.95 11.82
N PRO A 51 -42.81 6.48 13.06
CA PRO A 51 -43.22 5.12 13.39
C PRO A 51 -44.70 4.93 13.00
N LYS A 52 -44.98 3.76 12.42
CA LYS A 52 -46.36 3.31 12.12
C LYS A 52 -46.97 2.54 13.27
N ALA A 53 -46.15 2.00 14.16
CA ALA A 53 -46.55 1.27 15.37
C ALA A 53 -45.69 1.74 16.54
N PRO A 54 -46.12 1.52 17.80
CA PRO A 54 -45.32 1.88 18.97
C PRO A 54 -43.97 1.17 19.05
N THR A 55 -43.83 0.01 18.38
CA THR A 55 -42.59 -0.78 18.32
C THR A 55 -42.18 -0.99 16.89
N GLY A 56 -40.88 -1.08 16.63
CA GLY A 56 -40.30 -1.29 15.31
C GLY A 56 -38.79 -1.12 15.30
N GLU A 57 -38.26 -0.95 14.11
CA GLU A 57 -36.82 -0.79 13.87
C GLU A 57 -36.58 0.38 12.93
N VAL A 58 -35.40 0.99 13.05
CA VAL A 58 -34.89 2.01 12.15
C VAL A 58 -33.41 1.75 11.87
N GLU A 59 -33.01 1.87 10.62
CA GLU A 59 -31.63 1.68 10.21
C GLU A 59 -30.88 3.02 10.18
N MET A 60 -29.64 3.00 10.68
CA MET A 60 -28.65 4.05 10.47
C MET A 60 -27.45 3.51 9.75
N THR A 61 -26.87 4.30 8.86
CA THR A 61 -25.70 3.90 8.07
C THR A 61 -24.57 4.89 8.25
N PHE A 62 -23.45 4.40 8.74
CA PHE A 62 -22.20 5.14 8.86
C PHE A 62 -21.31 4.77 7.68
N THR A 63 -20.83 5.76 6.94
CA THR A 63 -19.92 5.54 5.81
C THR A 63 -18.70 6.43 5.95
N PHE A 64 -17.52 5.82 5.96
CA PHE A 64 -16.25 6.51 6.13
C PHE A 64 -15.11 5.78 5.42
N ASP A 65 -13.98 6.48 5.28
CA ASP A 65 -12.76 5.94 4.70
C ASP A 65 -11.89 5.34 5.81
N ALA A 66 -11.68 4.03 5.78
CA ALA A 66 -10.91 3.33 6.82
C ALA A 66 -9.39 3.27 6.56
N ARG A 67 -8.89 3.96 5.52
CA ARG A 67 -7.48 3.92 5.14
C ARG A 67 -6.53 4.40 6.22
N GLU A 68 -6.99 5.26 7.13
CA GLU A 68 -6.20 5.74 8.26
C GLU A 68 -6.15 4.77 9.44
N LEU A 69 -7.01 3.76 9.47
CA LEU A 69 -6.99 2.75 10.51
C LEU A 69 -5.82 1.79 10.25
N THR A 70 -4.76 1.92 11.03
CA THR A 70 -3.53 1.13 10.90
C THR A 70 -3.51 -0.11 11.79
N ALA A 71 -4.52 -0.26 12.65
CA ALA A 71 -4.69 -1.41 13.53
C ALA A 71 -6.16 -1.83 13.60
N GLU A 72 -6.40 -3.07 14.04
CA GLU A 72 -7.75 -3.53 14.39
C GLU A 72 -8.36 -2.55 15.39
N THR A 73 -9.56 -2.05 15.08
CA THR A 73 -10.27 -1.06 15.88
C THR A 73 -11.67 -1.56 16.20
N GLU A 74 -11.99 -1.69 17.48
CA GLU A 74 -13.34 -1.95 17.93
C GLU A 74 -14.07 -0.62 18.12
N VAL A 75 -15.25 -0.51 17.53
CA VAL A 75 -16.12 0.67 17.64
C VAL A 75 -17.46 0.28 18.24
N VAL A 76 -18.05 1.19 19.00
CA VAL A 76 -19.38 1.05 19.57
C VAL A 76 -20.23 2.20 19.04
N VAL A 77 -21.49 1.93 18.71
CA VAL A 77 -22.44 2.95 18.28
C VAL A 77 -23.10 3.55 19.51
N PHE A 78 -23.02 4.88 19.65
CA PHE A 78 -23.82 5.64 20.61
C PHE A 78 -24.95 6.32 19.91
N GLU A 79 -26.16 6.19 20.41
CA GLU A 79 -27.36 6.70 19.77
C GLU A 79 -28.13 7.65 20.68
N THR A 80 -28.76 8.66 20.09
CA THR A 80 -29.67 9.54 20.79
C THR A 80 -30.92 9.79 19.93
N LEU A 81 -32.08 9.52 20.50
CA LEU A 81 -33.38 9.73 19.89
C LEU A 81 -33.93 11.10 20.34
N TYR A 82 -34.38 11.87 19.39
CA TYR A 82 -35.00 13.19 19.61
C TYR A 82 -36.44 13.20 19.13
N ARG A 83 -37.26 13.96 19.82
CA ARG A 83 -38.59 14.34 19.40
C ARG A 83 -38.76 15.84 19.65
N ASP A 84 -39.27 16.58 18.68
CA ASP A 84 -39.49 18.04 18.79
C ASP A 84 -38.21 18.80 19.26
N LYS A 85 -37.00 18.34 18.80
CA LYS A 85 -35.68 18.86 19.18
C LYS A 85 -35.26 18.58 20.65
N LEU A 86 -36.08 17.86 21.40
CA LEU A 86 -35.77 17.46 22.77
C LEU A 86 -35.24 16.02 22.76
N GLU A 87 -34.21 15.76 23.55
CA GLU A 87 -33.73 14.40 23.77
C GLU A 87 -34.83 13.55 24.40
N PHE A 88 -35.13 12.43 23.78
CA PHE A 88 -36.19 11.52 24.21
C PHE A 88 -35.62 10.25 24.87
N ALA A 89 -34.56 9.71 24.31
CA ALA A 89 -33.81 8.56 24.83
C ALA A 89 -32.39 8.58 24.31
N THR A 90 -31.47 7.99 25.07
CA THR A 90 -30.10 7.77 24.66
C THR A 90 -29.64 6.36 25.00
N HIS A 91 -28.79 5.78 24.14
CA HIS A 91 -28.04 4.58 24.40
C HIS A 91 -26.55 4.88 24.20
N ALA A 92 -25.77 4.83 25.28
CA ALA A 92 -24.39 5.22 25.31
C ALA A 92 -23.60 4.33 26.28
N ASP A 93 -23.54 3.03 25.95
CA ASP A 93 -22.78 2.04 26.72
C ASP A 93 -21.59 1.54 25.91
N ILE A 94 -20.39 2.00 26.25
CA ILE A 94 -19.16 1.59 25.58
C ILE A 94 -18.81 0.12 25.73
N THR A 95 -19.46 -0.56 26.69
CA THR A 95 -19.22 -1.99 26.97
C THR A 95 -20.20 -2.89 26.24
N ASP A 96 -21.19 -2.33 25.55
CA ASP A 96 -22.20 -3.09 24.83
C ASP A 96 -21.56 -3.93 23.72
N GLY A 97 -21.65 -5.26 23.89
CA GLY A 97 -21.11 -6.22 22.92
C GLY A 97 -21.95 -6.31 21.65
N ASP A 98 -23.24 -6.11 21.76
CA ASP A 98 -24.18 -6.21 20.63
C ASP A 98 -24.06 -4.99 19.72
N GLN A 99 -23.60 -3.85 20.26
CA GLN A 99 -23.32 -2.62 19.51
C GLN A 99 -21.84 -2.51 19.11
N THR A 100 -21.01 -3.53 19.34
CA THR A 100 -19.59 -3.50 19.04
C THR A 100 -19.32 -4.06 17.63
N VAL A 101 -18.66 -3.26 16.80
CA VAL A 101 -18.19 -3.68 15.47
C VAL A 101 -16.67 -3.64 15.45
N LYS A 102 -16.07 -4.71 14.92
CA LYS A 102 -14.64 -4.82 14.72
C LYS A 102 -14.27 -4.40 13.29
N ILE A 103 -13.42 -3.40 13.16
CA ILE A 103 -12.90 -2.92 11.89
C ILE A 103 -11.46 -3.40 11.75
N LEU A 104 -11.17 -4.12 10.66
CA LEU A 104 -9.82 -4.54 10.33
C LEU A 104 -9.16 -3.50 9.42
N PRO A 105 -7.86 -3.22 9.59
CA PRO A 105 -7.14 -2.34 8.70
C PRO A 105 -7.03 -2.96 7.30
N LEU A 106 -6.96 -2.09 6.28
CA LEU A 106 -6.78 -2.52 4.90
C LEU A 106 -5.35 -3.05 4.71
N HIS A 107 -5.22 -4.22 4.09
CA HIS A 107 -3.93 -4.86 3.83
C HIS A 107 -3.78 -5.20 2.37
N GLY A 108 -2.54 -5.07 1.88
CA GLY A 108 -2.14 -5.57 0.57
C GLY A 108 -0.84 -6.36 0.66
N SER A 109 -0.33 -6.73 -0.50
CA SER A 109 0.92 -7.44 -0.66
C SER A 109 1.71 -6.93 -1.85
N ILE A 110 3.02 -7.17 -1.85
CA ILE A 110 3.89 -6.95 -2.99
C ILE A 110 4.59 -8.24 -3.36
N SER A 111 4.73 -8.49 -4.65
CA SER A 111 5.59 -9.53 -5.21
C SER A 111 6.51 -8.98 -6.27
N THR A 112 7.69 -9.58 -6.42
CA THR A 112 8.62 -9.30 -7.52
C THR A 112 9.36 -10.55 -7.94
N ILE A 113 9.87 -10.54 -9.17
CA ILE A 113 10.68 -11.62 -9.73
C ILE A 113 12.08 -11.07 -10.01
N LYS A 114 13.10 -11.73 -9.46
CA LYS A 114 14.51 -11.43 -9.73
C LYS A 114 15.01 -12.32 -10.86
N VAL A 115 15.56 -11.70 -11.89
CA VAL A 115 16.12 -12.39 -13.05
C VAL A 115 17.52 -11.88 -13.40
N ASP A 116 18.24 -12.64 -14.21
CA ASP A 116 19.50 -12.22 -14.83
C ASP A 116 19.22 -11.16 -15.91
N ALA A 117 20.00 -10.09 -15.93
CA ALA A 117 19.88 -9.06 -16.96
C ALA A 117 20.16 -9.57 -18.39
N GLY A 118 21.02 -10.57 -18.51
CA GLY A 118 21.35 -11.20 -19.79
C GLY A 118 20.35 -12.29 -20.23
N ASP A 119 19.53 -12.81 -19.30
CA ASP A 119 18.55 -13.86 -19.57
C ASP A 119 17.34 -13.71 -18.62
N SER A 120 16.28 -13.10 -19.11
CA SER A 120 15.03 -12.86 -18.36
C SER A 120 14.29 -14.15 -17.95
N GLN A 121 14.65 -15.30 -18.51
CA GLN A 121 14.10 -16.60 -18.10
C GLN A 121 14.90 -17.20 -16.92
N HIS A 122 16.12 -16.74 -16.70
CA HIS A 122 16.96 -17.20 -15.62
C HIS A 122 16.65 -16.44 -14.32
N ARG A 123 15.90 -17.08 -13.43
CA ARG A 123 15.54 -16.55 -12.12
C ARG A 123 16.71 -16.70 -11.13
N LEU A 124 16.90 -15.70 -10.29
CA LEU A 124 18.02 -15.60 -9.37
C LEU A 124 17.56 -15.65 -7.91
N SER A 125 18.03 -16.66 -7.18
CA SER A 125 17.83 -16.80 -5.73
C SER A 125 18.86 -16.03 -4.91
N GLY A 126 18.51 -15.73 -3.65
CA GLY A 126 19.42 -15.17 -2.66
C GLY A 126 19.55 -13.66 -2.67
N ALA A 127 18.69 -12.96 -3.38
CA ALA A 127 18.53 -11.51 -3.20
C ALA A 127 17.82 -11.21 -1.86
N VAL A 128 18.06 -10.03 -1.30
CA VAL A 128 17.30 -9.51 -0.17
C VAL A 128 16.67 -8.18 -0.57
N PHE A 129 15.33 -8.16 -0.63
CA PHE A 129 14.57 -6.95 -0.88
C PHE A 129 14.00 -6.41 0.42
N GLY A 130 14.21 -5.12 0.70
CA GLY A 130 13.61 -4.40 1.81
C GLY A 130 12.45 -3.54 1.33
N ILE A 131 11.38 -3.52 2.12
CA ILE A 131 10.24 -2.65 1.93
C ILE A 131 10.29 -1.57 3.00
N TYR A 132 10.07 -0.33 2.58
CA TYR A 132 10.06 0.86 3.42
C TYR A 132 8.75 1.61 3.25
N ARG A 133 8.21 2.18 4.32
CA ARG A 133 7.09 3.10 4.27
C ARG A 133 7.61 4.45 3.77
N ASP A 134 7.06 4.95 2.69
CA ASP A 134 7.29 6.31 2.19
C ASP A 134 6.40 7.28 2.97
N VAL A 135 6.94 7.81 4.07
CA VAL A 135 6.16 8.57 5.06
C VAL A 135 5.81 9.96 4.53
N ASN A 136 6.73 10.60 3.82
CA ASN A 136 6.50 11.93 3.23
C ASN A 136 5.82 11.86 1.84
N GLY A 137 5.71 10.65 1.25
CA GLY A 137 4.98 10.39 0.02
C GLY A 137 5.63 10.94 -1.25
N ASP A 138 6.96 11.24 -1.21
CA ASP A 138 7.68 11.87 -2.32
C ASP A 138 8.27 10.85 -3.34
N GLY A 139 8.15 9.55 -3.08
CA GLY A 139 8.64 8.46 -3.91
C GLY A 139 10.15 8.26 -3.85
N ARG A 140 10.83 8.82 -2.84
CA ARG A 140 12.27 8.74 -2.62
C ARG A 140 12.57 8.33 -1.18
N TYR A 141 13.63 7.55 -1.00
CA TYR A 141 14.06 7.21 0.34
C TYR A 141 14.71 8.40 1.04
N THR A 142 14.18 8.78 2.20
CA THR A 142 14.72 9.81 3.07
C THR A 142 15.03 9.21 4.43
N GLU A 143 16.34 9.14 4.75
CA GLU A 143 16.81 8.60 6.04
C GLU A 143 16.26 9.43 7.21
N GLY A 144 15.80 8.74 8.25
CA GLY A 144 15.20 9.36 9.44
C GLY A 144 13.74 9.78 9.29
N ILE A 145 13.16 9.71 8.08
CA ILE A 145 11.74 9.94 7.80
C ILE A 145 11.07 8.62 7.43
N ASP A 146 11.59 7.95 6.40
CA ASP A 146 11.01 6.70 5.92
C ASP A 146 11.39 5.53 6.81
N THR A 147 10.44 4.63 7.02
CA THR A 147 10.59 3.55 7.99
C THR A 147 10.68 2.19 7.32
N PHE A 148 11.62 1.38 7.79
CA PHE A 148 11.75 0.00 7.35
C PHE A 148 10.55 -0.83 7.84
N VAL A 149 9.88 -1.51 6.91
CA VAL A 149 8.71 -2.37 7.22
C VAL A 149 9.13 -3.82 7.38
N GLY A 150 9.95 -4.33 6.46
CA GLY A 150 10.37 -5.73 6.49
C GLY A 150 11.12 -6.15 5.24
N ASN A 151 11.70 -7.34 5.29
CA ASN A 151 12.27 -7.96 4.10
C ASN A 151 11.23 -8.86 3.43
N MET A 152 11.24 -8.87 2.11
CA MET A 152 10.46 -9.83 1.32
C MET A 152 11.00 -11.25 1.55
N ARG A 153 10.11 -12.23 1.49
CA ARG A 153 10.44 -13.66 1.59
C ARG A 153 10.55 -14.27 0.20
N GLU A 154 11.59 -15.06 -0.03
CA GLU A 154 11.67 -15.87 -1.24
C GLU A 154 10.71 -17.07 -1.12
N LYS A 155 9.72 -17.14 -1.99
CA LYS A 155 8.67 -18.18 -2.04
C LYS A 155 9.01 -19.31 -3.01
N GLY A 156 9.91 -19.07 -3.92
CA GLY A 156 10.42 -19.98 -4.92
C GLY A 156 11.57 -19.30 -5.64
N THR A 157 12.34 -20.03 -6.43
CA THR A 157 13.53 -19.50 -7.11
C THR A 157 13.27 -18.15 -7.75
N GLY A 158 13.87 -17.10 -7.20
CA GLY A 158 13.78 -15.73 -7.70
C GLY A 158 12.41 -15.06 -7.55
N VAL A 159 11.48 -15.63 -6.79
CA VAL A 159 10.16 -15.04 -6.51
C VAL A 159 10.12 -14.56 -5.07
N TYR A 160 9.91 -13.27 -4.87
CA TYR A 160 9.92 -12.62 -3.57
C TYR A 160 8.56 -11.99 -3.28
N GLU A 161 8.08 -12.11 -2.04
CA GLU A 161 6.78 -11.60 -1.60
C GLU A 161 6.86 -11.02 -0.18
N LEU A 162 6.04 -10.01 0.07
CA LEU A 162 5.71 -9.51 1.41
C LEU A 162 4.23 -9.22 1.50
N ASP A 163 3.58 -9.85 2.47
CA ASP A 163 2.16 -9.68 2.79
C ASP A 163 1.97 -8.72 3.97
N GLY A 164 0.72 -8.30 4.19
CA GLY A 164 0.32 -7.52 5.36
C GLY A 164 0.78 -6.06 5.31
N LEU A 165 1.00 -5.52 4.12
CA LEU A 165 1.27 -4.11 3.94
C LEU A 165 -0.01 -3.31 4.12
N LEU A 166 -0.01 -2.35 5.05
CA LEU A 166 -1.12 -1.42 5.25
C LEU A 166 -1.31 -0.51 4.02
N TYR A 167 -2.50 0.11 3.94
CA TYR A 167 -2.75 1.15 2.95
C TYR A 167 -1.64 2.22 2.96
N GLY A 168 -1.22 2.68 1.79
CA GLY A 168 -0.34 3.82 1.58
C GLY A 168 0.84 3.57 0.65
N LYS A 169 1.78 4.51 0.65
CA LYS A 169 2.95 4.52 -0.24
C LYS A 169 4.15 3.82 0.38
N PHE A 170 4.89 3.15 -0.46
CA PHE A 170 6.05 2.34 -0.08
C PHE A 170 7.17 2.45 -1.10
N LEU A 171 8.34 2.02 -0.68
CA LEU A 171 9.53 1.88 -1.50
C LEU A 171 10.04 0.44 -1.41
N ILE A 172 10.42 -0.14 -2.55
CA ILE A 172 11.17 -1.40 -2.62
C ILE A 172 12.62 -1.11 -2.94
N HIS A 173 13.54 -1.77 -2.26
CA HIS A 173 14.98 -1.63 -2.45
C HIS A 173 15.68 -2.98 -2.34
N GLU A 174 16.63 -3.25 -3.25
CA GLU A 174 17.49 -4.43 -3.15
C GLU A 174 18.60 -4.16 -2.13
N LYS A 175 18.47 -4.71 -0.93
CA LYS A 175 19.49 -4.59 0.15
C LYS A 175 20.72 -5.45 -0.12
N GLN A 176 20.53 -6.58 -0.81
CA GLN A 176 21.60 -7.50 -1.18
C GLN A 176 21.27 -8.16 -2.50
N ALA A 177 22.25 -8.17 -3.41
CA ALA A 177 22.14 -8.90 -4.66
C ALA A 177 22.41 -10.42 -4.47
N PRO A 178 21.92 -11.27 -5.39
CA PRO A 178 22.38 -12.65 -5.49
C PRO A 178 23.90 -12.75 -5.63
N SER A 179 24.49 -13.85 -5.16
CA SER A 179 25.93 -14.09 -5.28
C SER A 179 26.39 -14.01 -6.74
N GLY A 180 27.41 -13.22 -7.01
CA GLY A 180 27.96 -13.02 -8.37
C GLY A 180 27.27 -11.94 -9.19
N PHE A 181 26.30 -11.20 -8.60
CA PHE A 181 25.58 -10.13 -9.27
C PHE A 181 25.79 -8.77 -8.56
N SER A 182 25.67 -7.67 -9.30
CA SER A 182 25.74 -6.34 -8.74
C SER A 182 24.42 -5.93 -8.11
N GLN A 183 24.49 -5.22 -6.98
CA GLN A 183 23.32 -4.70 -6.29
C GLN A 183 22.73 -3.49 -7.02
N ASP A 184 21.42 -3.44 -7.15
CA ASP A 184 20.70 -2.22 -7.47
C ASP A 184 20.53 -1.37 -6.20
N LYS A 185 21.11 -0.17 -6.22
CA LYS A 185 21.08 0.76 -5.08
C LYS A 185 19.88 1.70 -5.09
N ASN A 186 19.02 1.61 -6.11
CA ASN A 186 17.87 2.49 -6.23
C ASN A 186 16.72 2.03 -5.32
N TYR A 187 15.83 2.97 -5.03
CA TYR A 187 14.53 2.75 -4.40
C TYR A 187 13.44 2.99 -5.43
N TYR A 188 12.43 2.15 -5.44
CA TYR A 188 11.31 2.24 -6.39
C TYR A 188 10.01 2.31 -5.64
N SER A 189 9.16 3.26 -6.01
CA SER A 189 7.88 3.49 -5.34
C SER A 189 6.78 2.56 -5.83
N PHE A 190 5.90 2.17 -4.92
CA PHE A 190 4.63 1.51 -5.19
C PHE A 190 3.61 1.94 -4.12
N GLU A 191 2.35 1.58 -4.30
CA GLU A 191 1.29 1.97 -3.39
C GLU A 191 0.31 0.81 -3.18
N ILE A 192 -0.21 0.67 -1.96
CA ILE A 192 -1.36 -0.16 -1.61
C ILE A 192 -2.56 0.77 -1.47
N THR A 193 -3.56 0.62 -2.33
CA THR A 193 -4.69 1.55 -2.44
C THR A 193 -6.02 0.96 -2.01
N ARG A 194 -6.12 -0.36 -1.86
CA ARG A 194 -7.36 -1.09 -1.52
C ARG A 194 -7.05 -2.38 -0.77
N ASP A 195 -8.07 -2.90 -0.08
CA ASP A 195 -7.96 -4.16 0.62
C ASP A 195 -7.73 -5.34 -0.33
N GLY A 196 -6.87 -6.28 0.08
CA GLY A 196 -6.50 -7.45 -0.70
C GLY A 196 -5.69 -7.15 -1.97
N GLU A 197 -5.17 -5.91 -2.13
CA GLU A 197 -4.38 -5.55 -3.30
C GLU A 197 -3.08 -6.37 -3.36
N LYS A 198 -2.82 -6.92 -4.54
CA LYS A 198 -1.58 -7.66 -4.84
C LYS A 198 -0.79 -6.89 -5.88
N VAL A 199 0.17 -6.11 -5.43
CA VAL A 199 1.07 -5.38 -6.31
C VAL A 199 2.11 -6.35 -6.85
N GLN A 200 2.14 -6.53 -8.17
CA GLN A 200 3.24 -7.19 -8.83
C GLN A 200 4.21 -6.11 -9.32
N PHE A 201 5.36 -6.03 -8.65
CA PHE A 201 6.38 -5.07 -9.04
C PHE A 201 7.14 -5.61 -10.24
N GLU A 202 6.89 -5.00 -11.41
CA GLU A 202 7.56 -5.35 -12.65
C GLU A 202 8.74 -4.41 -12.89
N VAL A 203 9.84 -4.99 -13.33
CA VAL A 203 11.00 -4.24 -13.79
C VAL A 203 10.67 -3.58 -15.12
N LYS A 204 10.64 -2.25 -15.14
CA LYS A 204 10.46 -1.48 -16.37
C LYS A 204 11.81 -1.27 -17.07
N PRO A 205 11.85 -1.17 -18.40
CA PRO A 205 13.06 -0.75 -19.11
C PRO A 205 13.62 0.56 -18.52
N GLY A 206 14.90 0.57 -18.16
CA GLY A 206 15.55 1.72 -17.51
C GLY A 206 15.65 1.66 -15.98
N MET A 207 15.00 0.69 -15.34
CA MET A 207 15.29 0.32 -13.96
C MET A 207 16.48 -0.65 -13.95
N ASN A 208 17.39 -0.50 -12.99
CA ASN A 208 18.53 -1.42 -12.83
C ASN A 208 18.15 -2.74 -12.12
N PHE A 209 16.94 -3.16 -12.25
CA PHE A 209 16.40 -4.47 -11.99
C PHE A 209 16.14 -5.10 -13.35
N PRO A 210 16.82 -6.06 -13.76
CA PRO A 210 17.64 -7.08 -13.13
C PRO A 210 19.12 -6.67 -12.99
N ASN A 211 19.84 -7.25 -12.02
CA ASN A 211 21.26 -7.00 -11.83
C ASN A 211 22.11 -7.69 -12.90
N SER A 212 23.08 -6.97 -13.42
CA SER A 212 24.09 -7.55 -14.27
C SER A 212 25.00 -8.48 -13.47
N ALA A 213 25.42 -9.59 -14.06
CA ALA A 213 26.44 -10.43 -13.47
C ALA A 213 27.75 -9.64 -13.27
N PHE A 214 28.39 -9.78 -12.10
CA PHE A 214 29.77 -9.30 -11.95
C PHE A 214 30.67 -10.04 -12.93
N PRO A 215 31.56 -9.34 -13.64
CA PRO A 215 32.65 -9.99 -14.35
C PRO A 215 33.43 -10.84 -13.33
N LYS A 216 33.55 -12.13 -13.56
CA LYS A 216 34.44 -12.97 -12.74
C LYS A 216 35.85 -12.43 -12.89
N THR A 217 36.49 -12.04 -11.79
CA THR A 217 37.90 -11.65 -11.78
C THR A 217 38.73 -12.82 -12.34
N GLY A 218 39.37 -12.60 -13.51
CA GLY A 218 40.15 -13.65 -14.22
C GLY A 218 39.52 -14.16 -15.52
N SER A 219 38.31 -13.72 -15.91
CA SER A 219 37.76 -14.02 -17.23
C SER A 219 38.11 -12.89 -18.22
N SER A 220 38.90 -13.21 -19.23
CA SER A 220 39.30 -12.28 -20.30
C SER A 220 38.24 -12.04 -21.35
N ASN A 221 36.96 -11.95 -20.98
CA ASN A 221 35.86 -11.66 -21.90
C ASN A 221 35.67 -10.16 -22.07
N HIS A 222 36.53 -9.52 -22.88
CA HIS A 222 36.36 -8.14 -23.30
C HIS A 222 35.05 -7.89 -24.10
N GLY A 223 34.39 -8.95 -24.60
CA GLY A 223 33.14 -8.84 -25.35
C GLY A 223 31.91 -8.43 -24.52
N VAL A 224 31.91 -8.67 -23.22
CA VAL A 224 30.77 -8.34 -22.34
C VAL A 224 30.70 -6.85 -22.02
N TYR A 225 31.84 -6.17 -21.97
CA TYR A 225 31.88 -4.73 -21.71
C TYR A 225 31.32 -3.88 -22.86
N ALA A 226 31.48 -4.31 -24.10
CA ALA A 226 30.94 -3.62 -25.25
C ALA A 226 29.39 -3.70 -25.31
N ALA A 227 28.81 -4.84 -24.89
CA ALA A 227 27.37 -5.02 -24.86
C ALA A 227 26.69 -4.23 -23.72
N LEU A 228 27.36 -4.11 -22.55
CA LEU A 228 26.84 -3.36 -21.41
C LEU A 228 26.88 -1.83 -21.63
N LEU A 229 27.90 -1.34 -22.31
CA LEU A 229 27.99 0.07 -22.71
C LEU A 229 26.94 0.43 -23.79
N ALA A 230 26.62 -0.47 -24.69
CA ALA A 230 25.59 -0.26 -25.69
C ALA A 230 24.17 -0.19 -25.11
N LEU A 231 23.89 -0.92 -24.01
CA LEU A 231 22.58 -0.86 -23.31
C LEU A 231 22.45 0.36 -22.40
N ALA A 232 23.54 0.85 -21.81
CA ALA A 232 23.54 2.06 -21.00
C ALA A 232 23.46 3.36 -21.81
N VAL A 233 23.76 3.32 -23.11
CA VAL A 233 23.81 4.49 -24.01
C VAL A 233 22.62 4.52 -24.99
N SER A 234 21.71 3.56 -24.97
CA SER A 234 20.52 3.58 -25.83
C SER A 234 19.52 4.72 -25.52
N GLY A 235 19.86 5.65 -24.64
CA GLY A 235 19.11 6.89 -24.37
C GLY A 235 19.77 8.19 -24.82
N LEU A 236 21.06 8.20 -25.17
CA LEU A 236 21.74 9.44 -25.58
C LEU A 236 22.90 9.14 -26.57
N GLY A 237 22.60 9.24 -27.86
CA GLY A 237 23.62 9.55 -28.86
C GLY A 237 24.41 8.39 -29.46
N LEU A 238 23.79 7.65 -30.36
CA LEU A 238 24.45 6.75 -31.32
C LEU A 238 25.41 7.46 -32.29
N GLY A 239 25.76 8.72 -32.05
CA GLY A 239 26.57 9.52 -32.96
C GLY A 239 28.06 9.55 -32.66
N CYS A 240 28.50 9.10 -31.49
CA CYS A 240 29.90 9.32 -31.07
C CYS A 240 30.79 8.07 -31.07
N LEU A 241 30.25 6.87 -31.25
CA LEU A 241 31.02 5.62 -31.23
C LEU A 241 31.39 5.06 -32.60
N LEU A 242 30.83 5.62 -33.69
CA LEU A 242 31.22 5.24 -35.05
C LEU A 242 32.42 6.01 -35.61
N TYR A 243 32.90 7.06 -34.89
CA TYR A 243 33.99 7.90 -35.35
C TYR A 243 35.40 7.53 -34.85
N THR A 244 35.48 6.56 -33.92
CA THR A 244 36.77 6.16 -33.35
C THR A 244 37.35 4.86 -33.91
N SER A 245 36.60 4.13 -34.76
CA SER A 245 37.14 2.94 -35.41
C SER A 245 37.84 3.21 -36.75
N ASP A 246 37.52 4.31 -37.42
CA ASP A 246 38.14 4.63 -38.73
C ASP A 246 39.50 5.39 -38.60
N ALA A 247 39.84 5.93 -37.41
CA ALA A 247 41.12 6.60 -37.21
C ALA A 247 42.30 5.66 -36.90
N ALA A 248 42.04 4.38 -36.65
CA ALA A 248 43.10 3.42 -36.35
C ALA A 248 43.58 2.62 -37.59
N ASP A 249 42.86 2.66 -38.70
CA ASP A 249 43.23 1.89 -39.92
C ASP A 249 44.01 2.72 -40.96
N GLU A 250 44.01 4.05 -40.87
CA GLU A 250 44.83 4.91 -41.78
C GLU A 250 46.30 5.10 -41.33
N ALA A 251 46.70 4.65 -40.16
CA ALA A 251 48.09 4.76 -39.68
C ALA A 251 48.95 3.55 -40.02
N ARG A 252 48.47 2.60 -40.85
CA ARG A 252 49.20 1.37 -41.21
C ARG A 252 49.51 1.21 -42.70
N SER A 253 49.41 2.25 -43.47
CA SER A 253 49.69 2.18 -44.89
C SER A 253 50.65 3.31 -45.31
N VAL A 254 51.81 3.44 -44.67
CA VAL A 254 53.00 4.03 -45.24
C VAL A 254 54.23 3.40 -44.58
N ASP A 255 54.80 2.49 -45.30
CA ASP A 255 56.14 1.98 -45.54
C ASP A 255 56.13 0.48 -45.84
#